data_f84ce769f7a04bf312ad17f54387070b
#
_entry.id   f84ce769f7a04bf312ad17f54387070b
#
_cell.length_a   1.000
_cell.length_b   1.000
_cell.length_c   1.000
_cell.angle_alpha   90.00
_cell.angle_beta   90.00
_cell.angle_gamma   90.00
#
_symmetry.space_group_name_H-M   'P 1'
#
loop_
_entity.id
_entity.type
_entity.pdbx_description
1 polymer ?
#
loop_
_entity_poly.entity_id
_entity_poly.type
_entity_poly.pdbx_seq_one_letter_code
_entity_poly.pdbx_strand_id
1 'polypeptide(L)'
;MRSFSVGDWVKIGDTIGEVQERSLLVTRILTPKQETITIPNANVMSGTVLNYTREAKNAGVIFHSTVTIGYDAPWRTVHQLLIHAAHATEHILHDPAPFVLQTQLNDFYVSYELNAYTDVPRKMQFIYSILHQNIQDRFNEAGMEICSPHFASLRDGNTIAIPEQYIPRNYTAPVFRVDGKGKETEETRVGRT
;
A
#
# COMPACT_ATOMS: atom_id res chain seq x y z
N MET A 1 27.85 22.47 -3.82
CA MET A 1 27.42 21.07 -3.61
C MET A 1 26.45 20.72 -4.75
N ARG A 2 26.68 19.64 -5.50
CA ARG A 2 25.77 19.25 -6.59
C ARG A 2 24.64 18.43 -6.02
N SER A 3 23.39 18.88 -6.17
CA SER A 3 22.21 18.16 -5.65
C SER A 3 21.95 16.85 -6.41
N PHE A 4 22.28 16.79 -7.71
CA PHE A 4 22.14 15.62 -8.57
C PHE A 4 23.02 15.73 -9.82
N SER A 5 23.17 14.63 -10.54
CA SER A 5 23.96 14.48 -11.78
C SER A 5 23.11 13.86 -12.88
N VAL A 6 23.59 13.93 -14.13
CA VAL A 6 23.01 13.17 -15.25
C VAL A 6 23.09 11.68 -14.93
N GLY A 7 22.01 10.94 -15.18
CA GLY A 7 21.84 9.54 -14.82
C GLY A 7 21.20 9.30 -13.45
N ASP A 8 21.06 10.33 -12.61
CA ASP A 8 20.38 10.16 -11.32
C ASP A 8 18.86 10.05 -11.50
N TRP A 9 18.25 9.22 -10.67
CA TRP A 9 16.81 9.10 -10.54
C TRP A 9 16.35 10.08 -9.46
N VAL A 10 15.54 11.06 -9.87
CA VAL A 10 15.19 12.20 -9.02
C VAL A 10 13.69 12.47 -9.05
N LYS A 11 13.21 13.17 -8.00
CA LYS A 11 11.91 13.85 -8.02
C LYS A 11 12.16 15.35 -7.90
N ILE A 12 11.69 16.13 -8.86
CA ILE A 12 11.74 17.60 -8.88
C ILE A 12 10.30 18.11 -8.98
N GLY A 13 9.81 18.72 -7.91
CA GLY A 13 8.37 19.00 -7.78
C GLY A 13 7.56 17.70 -7.90
N ASP A 14 6.64 17.64 -8.87
CA ASP A 14 5.82 16.44 -9.12
C ASP A 14 6.41 15.50 -10.18
N THR A 15 7.51 15.89 -10.82
CA THR A 15 8.16 15.10 -11.87
C THR A 15 9.16 14.11 -11.28
N ILE A 16 8.96 12.82 -11.58
CA ILE A 16 9.89 11.74 -11.22
C ILE A 16 10.50 11.17 -12.49
N GLY A 17 11.81 10.94 -12.49
CA GLY A 17 12.48 10.30 -13.60
C GLY A 17 14.00 10.39 -13.55
N GLU A 18 14.63 9.98 -14.65
CA GLU A 18 16.07 10.02 -14.83
C GLU A 18 16.51 11.35 -15.44
N VAL A 19 17.51 11.97 -14.87
CA VAL A 19 18.14 13.17 -15.45
C VAL A 19 18.90 12.79 -16.71
N GLN A 20 18.38 13.19 -17.86
CA GLN A 20 19.03 12.93 -19.17
C GLN A 20 20.07 14.00 -19.53
N GLU A 21 19.73 15.24 -19.24
CA GLU A 21 20.58 16.38 -19.60
C GLU A 21 20.44 17.49 -18.57
N ARG A 22 21.54 18.18 -18.34
CA ARG A 22 21.58 19.41 -17.53
C ARG A 22 22.41 20.47 -18.26
N SER A 23 21.72 21.47 -18.77
CA SER A 23 22.36 22.66 -19.38
C SER A 23 22.39 23.85 -18.39
N LEU A 24 22.82 25.02 -18.85
CA LEU A 24 22.81 26.24 -18.04
C LEU A 24 21.40 26.70 -17.67
N LEU A 25 20.41 26.51 -18.56
CA LEU A 25 19.07 27.05 -18.40
C LEU A 25 18.03 26.01 -18.04
N VAL A 26 18.22 24.76 -18.46
CA VAL A 26 17.21 23.71 -18.32
C VAL A 26 17.81 22.37 -17.87
N THR A 27 16.99 21.61 -17.19
CA THR A 27 17.23 20.20 -16.84
C THR A 27 16.17 19.37 -17.56
N ARG A 28 16.58 18.30 -18.26
CA ARG A 28 15.70 17.35 -18.93
C ARG A 28 15.62 16.05 -18.15
N ILE A 29 14.38 15.58 -17.91
CA ILE A 29 14.09 14.37 -17.16
C ILE A 29 13.30 13.43 -18.06
N LEU A 30 13.72 12.17 -18.14
CA LEU A 30 12.96 11.09 -18.75
C LEU A 30 12.12 10.40 -17.69
N THR A 31 10.79 10.46 -17.83
CA THR A 31 9.85 9.83 -16.90
C THR A 31 9.78 8.30 -17.10
N PRO A 32 9.22 7.54 -16.13
CA PRO A 32 8.95 6.10 -16.33
C PRO A 32 8.05 5.79 -17.53
N LYS A 33 7.25 6.78 -17.98
CA LYS A 33 6.37 6.65 -19.17
C LYS A 33 7.07 6.99 -20.49
N GLN A 34 8.41 7.15 -20.47
CA GLN A 34 9.22 7.52 -21.63
C GLN A 34 8.91 8.93 -22.19
N GLU A 35 8.46 9.83 -21.34
CA GLU A 35 8.20 11.24 -21.67
C GLU A 35 9.40 12.08 -21.25
N THR A 36 9.89 12.95 -22.12
CA THR A 36 10.94 13.91 -21.76
C THR A 36 10.33 15.19 -21.27
N ILE A 37 10.55 15.52 -20.01
CA ILE A 37 10.12 16.78 -19.38
C ILE A 37 11.31 17.73 -19.28
N THR A 38 11.13 18.96 -19.76
CA THR A 38 12.13 20.02 -19.66
C THR A 38 11.74 20.99 -18.54
N ILE A 39 12.58 21.11 -17.52
CA ILE A 39 12.36 21.95 -16.35
C ILE A 39 13.37 23.10 -16.38
N PRO A 40 12.92 24.39 -16.33
CA PRO A 40 13.81 25.52 -16.15
C PRO A 40 14.64 25.38 -14.86
N ASN A 41 15.95 25.68 -14.92
CA ASN A 41 16.80 25.54 -13.74
C ASN A 41 16.40 26.49 -12.59
N ALA A 42 15.74 27.62 -12.89
CA ALA A 42 15.15 28.48 -11.87
C ALA A 42 14.15 27.73 -11.01
N ASN A 43 13.29 26.89 -11.61
CA ASN A 43 12.30 26.07 -10.88
C ASN A 43 12.98 24.94 -10.08
N VAL A 44 14.07 24.37 -10.63
CA VAL A 44 14.88 23.38 -9.91
C VAL A 44 15.54 23.97 -8.67
N MET A 45 16.02 25.21 -8.76
CA MET A 45 16.71 25.90 -7.66
C MET A 45 15.77 26.39 -6.57
N SER A 46 14.54 26.75 -6.91
CA SER A 46 13.52 27.21 -5.96
C SER A 46 12.67 26.08 -5.37
N GLY A 47 12.68 24.90 -5.99
CA GLY A 47 11.88 23.76 -5.61
C GLY A 47 12.63 22.73 -4.75
N THR A 48 11.86 21.75 -4.27
CA THR A 48 12.42 20.58 -3.56
C THR A 48 12.93 19.56 -4.57
N VAL A 49 14.13 19.05 -4.35
CA VAL A 49 14.75 17.99 -5.14
C VAL A 49 15.03 16.79 -4.24
N LEU A 50 14.45 15.64 -4.58
CA LEU A 50 14.76 14.35 -3.95
C LEU A 50 15.65 13.55 -4.90
N ASN A 51 16.80 13.09 -4.43
CA ASN A 51 17.72 12.26 -5.22
C ASN A 51 17.69 10.81 -4.68
N TYR A 52 16.95 9.96 -5.34
CA TYR A 52 16.82 8.56 -4.95
C TYR A 52 18.09 7.74 -5.25
N THR A 53 18.81 8.05 -6.33
CA THR A 53 20.03 7.30 -6.69
C THR A 53 21.13 7.45 -5.65
N ARG A 54 21.23 8.61 -5.06
CA ARG A 54 22.24 8.88 -4.03
C ARG A 54 22.01 8.03 -2.79
N GLU A 55 20.77 7.99 -2.32
CA GLU A 55 20.41 7.25 -1.11
C GLU A 55 20.38 5.73 -1.36
N ALA A 56 19.97 5.30 -2.56
CA ALA A 56 19.99 3.90 -2.94
C ALA A 56 21.38 3.25 -2.86
N LYS A 57 22.45 4.01 -3.12
CA LYS A 57 23.84 3.55 -3.05
C LYS A 57 24.35 3.37 -1.61
N ASN A 58 23.70 3.96 -0.63
CA ASN A 58 24.09 3.89 0.78
C ASN A 58 23.36 2.74 1.49
N ALA A 59 22.14 3.02 1.96
CA ALA A 59 21.34 2.10 2.75
C ALA A 59 20.09 1.60 2.02
N GLY A 60 19.91 2.00 0.76
CA GLY A 60 18.66 1.80 0.03
C GLY A 60 17.67 2.95 0.23
N VAL A 61 16.70 3.04 -0.66
CA VAL A 61 15.57 3.96 -0.56
C VAL A 61 14.40 3.25 0.08
N ILE A 62 13.81 3.86 1.10
CA ILE A 62 12.57 3.35 1.69
C ILE A 62 11.41 3.69 0.77
N PHE A 63 10.62 2.69 0.44
CA PHE A 63 9.28 2.86 -0.09
C PHE A 63 8.28 2.20 0.87
N HIS A 64 7.06 2.70 0.88
CA HIS A 64 6.07 2.30 1.86
C HIS A 64 4.72 2.04 1.22
N SER A 65 3.97 1.12 1.80
CA SER A 65 2.59 0.85 1.41
C SER A 65 1.73 0.70 2.64
N THR A 66 0.57 1.37 2.63
CA THR A 66 -0.38 1.32 3.73
C THR A 66 -1.52 0.39 3.41
N VAL A 67 -1.86 -0.48 4.36
CA VAL A 67 -3.05 -1.33 4.34
C VAL A 67 -3.88 -1.08 5.58
N THR A 68 -5.19 -1.28 5.48
CA THR A 68 -6.14 -1.12 6.58
C THR A 68 -6.79 -2.46 6.91
N ILE A 69 -6.74 -2.86 8.19
CA ILE A 69 -7.18 -4.16 8.66
C ILE A 69 -8.09 -3.97 9.87
N GLY A 70 -9.18 -4.73 9.94
CA GLY A 70 -10.11 -4.69 11.07
C GLY A 70 -9.47 -5.10 12.40
N TYR A 71 -10.08 -4.70 13.51
CA TYR A 71 -9.60 -5.00 14.87
C TYR A 71 -9.74 -6.48 15.27
N ASP A 72 -10.50 -7.25 14.53
CA ASP A 72 -10.68 -8.71 14.69
C ASP A 72 -9.43 -9.50 14.31
N ALA A 73 -8.54 -8.91 13.50
CA ALA A 73 -7.29 -9.52 13.09
C ALA A 73 -6.16 -9.31 14.13
N PRO A 74 -5.45 -10.38 14.56
CA PRO A 74 -4.31 -10.23 15.45
C PRO A 74 -3.18 -9.44 14.79
N TRP A 75 -2.80 -8.30 15.34
CA TRP A 75 -1.82 -7.40 14.73
C TRP A 75 -0.45 -8.07 14.47
N ARG A 76 -0.05 -9.04 15.31
CA ARG A 76 1.19 -9.79 15.11
C ARG A 76 1.17 -10.61 13.83
N THR A 77 0.01 -11.20 13.52
CA THR A 77 -0.20 -11.94 12.26
C THR A 77 -0.15 -10.99 11.07
N VAL A 78 -0.80 -9.81 11.18
CA VAL A 78 -0.76 -8.77 10.14
C VAL A 78 0.68 -8.37 9.84
N HIS A 79 1.50 -8.09 10.87
CA HIS A 79 2.92 -7.76 10.69
C HIS A 79 3.69 -8.87 9.98
N GLN A 80 3.48 -10.14 10.37
CA GLN A 80 4.15 -11.28 9.74
C GLN A 80 3.77 -11.41 8.27
N LEU A 81 2.50 -11.29 7.92
CA LEU A 81 2.03 -11.37 6.54
C LEU A 81 2.64 -10.27 5.66
N LEU A 82 2.68 -9.03 6.17
CA LEU A 82 3.29 -7.91 5.47
C LEU A 82 4.80 -8.10 5.26
N ILE A 83 5.52 -8.56 6.28
CA ILE A 83 6.95 -8.87 6.18
C ILE A 83 7.20 -10.03 5.19
N HIS A 84 6.38 -11.08 5.22
CA HIS A 84 6.49 -12.18 4.26
C HIS A 84 6.20 -11.71 2.83
N ALA A 85 5.21 -10.84 2.62
CA ALA A 85 4.95 -10.24 1.31
C ALA A 85 6.15 -9.41 0.82
N ALA A 86 6.78 -8.63 1.70
CA ALA A 86 7.99 -7.89 1.37
C ALA A 86 9.12 -8.82 0.94
N HIS A 87 9.41 -9.87 1.71
CA HIS A 87 10.47 -10.83 1.39
C HIS A 87 10.21 -11.63 0.11
N ALA A 88 8.95 -11.83 -0.28
CA ALA A 88 8.58 -12.48 -1.55
C ALA A 88 8.66 -11.52 -2.75
N THR A 89 8.89 -10.23 -2.53
CA THR A 89 8.91 -9.22 -3.59
C THR A 89 10.33 -9.02 -4.10
N GLU A 90 10.52 -9.16 -5.41
CA GLU A 90 11.80 -8.95 -6.07
C GLU A 90 12.29 -7.51 -5.88
N HIS A 91 13.59 -7.30 -5.74
CA HIS A 91 14.26 -6.01 -5.52
C HIS A 91 13.97 -5.35 -4.17
N ILE A 92 13.38 -6.04 -3.23
CA ILE A 92 13.37 -5.62 -1.83
C ILE A 92 14.62 -6.17 -1.13
N LEU A 93 15.31 -5.30 -0.42
CA LEU A 93 16.48 -5.68 0.37
C LEU A 93 16.05 -6.45 1.61
N HIS A 94 16.84 -7.47 1.98
CA HIS A 94 16.68 -8.20 3.24
C HIS A 94 17.46 -7.54 4.38
N ASP A 95 18.49 -6.79 4.04
CA ASP A 95 19.28 -5.97 4.94
C ASP A 95 19.50 -4.58 4.29
N PRO A 96 18.98 -3.52 4.87
CA PRO A 96 18.15 -3.44 6.06
C PRO A 96 16.81 -4.19 5.92
N ALA A 97 16.38 -4.85 7.00
CA ALA A 97 15.15 -5.62 7.00
C ALA A 97 13.89 -4.74 6.85
N PRO A 98 12.87 -5.18 6.12
CA PRO A 98 11.58 -4.49 6.07
C PRO A 98 10.92 -4.49 7.45
N PHE A 99 10.15 -3.46 7.74
CA PHE A 99 9.46 -3.29 9.01
C PHE A 99 8.05 -2.73 8.83
N VAL A 100 7.19 -2.95 9.81
CA VAL A 100 5.79 -2.52 9.79
C VAL A 100 5.51 -1.58 10.96
N LEU A 101 4.83 -0.49 10.67
CA LEU A 101 4.34 0.47 11.66
C LEU A 101 2.82 0.42 11.71
N GLN A 102 2.26 0.51 12.91
CA GLN A 102 0.84 0.86 13.09
C GLN A 102 0.75 2.37 13.13
N THR A 103 0.30 2.98 12.04
CA THR A 103 0.34 4.44 11.89
C THR A 103 -0.88 5.13 12.46
N GLN A 104 -2.02 4.43 12.53
CA GLN A 104 -3.24 5.01 13.06
C GLN A 104 -4.21 3.93 13.56
N LEU A 105 -4.89 4.24 14.68
CA LEU A 105 -6.03 3.52 15.19
C LEU A 105 -7.29 4.30 14.80
N ASN A 106 -8.06 3.76 13.86
CA ASN A 106 -9.27 4.40 13.36
C ASN A 106 -10.53 3.75 13.96
N ASP A 107 -11.71 4.28 13.68
CA ASP A 107 -12.98 3.82 14.28
C ASP A 107 -13.26 2.33 14.01
N PHE A 108 -12.92 1.82 12.82
CA PHE A 108 -13.27 0.45 12.40
C PHE A 108 -12.07 -0.38 11.93
N TYR A 109 -10.88 0.19 11.83
CA TYR A 109 -9.69 -0.46 11.34
C TYR A 109 -8.42 0.17 11.89
N VAL A 110 -7.32 -0.58 11.82
CA VAL A 110 -5.96 -0.11 12.10
C VAL A 110 -5.25 0.09 10.78
N SER A 111 -4.52 1.20 10.63
CA SER A 111 -3.66 1.46 9.48
C SER A 111 -2.26 0.91 9.75
N TYR A 112 -1.81 0.00 8.89
CA TYR A 112 -0.47 -0.59 8.92
C TYR A 112 0.33 -0.07 7.74
N GLU A 113 1.50 0.45 8.00
CA GLU A 113 2.43 0.88 6.98
C GLU A 113 3.63 -0.08 6.92
N LEU A 114 3.73 -0.82 5.83
CA LEU A 114 4.89 -1.62 5.51
C LEU A 114 5.96 -0.73 4.90
N ASN A 115 7.14 -0.74 5.47
CA ASN A 115 8.32 -0.02 4.99
C ASN A 115 9.37 -1.01 4.53
N ALA A 116 9.89 -0.83 3.33
CA ALA A 116 10.89 -1.72 2.75
C ALA A 116 11.94 -0.94 1.97
N TYR A 117 13.13 -1.50 1.86
CA TYR A 117 14.27 -0.86 1.21
C TYR A 117 14.50 -1.44 -0.18
N THR A 118 14.90 -0.58 -1.13
CA THR A 118 15.36 -0.99 -2.46
C THR A 118 16.60 -0.21 -2.87
N ASP A 119 17.51 -0.86 -3.56
CA ASP A 119 18.67 -0.24 -4.22
C ASP A 119 18.39 0.08 -5.70
N VAL A 120 17.18 -0.23 -6.19
CA VAL A 120 16.79 -0.05 -7.60
C VAL A 120 15.61 0.94 -7.75
N PRO A 121 15.80 2.23 -7.39
CA PRO A 121 14.71 3.20 -7.37
C PRO A 121 14.02 3.42 -8.72
N ARG A 122 14.71 3.11 -9.84
CA ARG A 122 14.11 3.17 -11.19
C ARG A 122 12.97 2.19 -11.39
N LYS A 123 12.93 1.08 -10.64
CA LYS A 123 11.91 0.04 -10.72
C LYS A 123 10.79 0.22 -9.68
N MET A 124 10.77 1.30 -8.90
CA MET A 124 9.82 1.49 -7.80
C MET A 124 8.37 1.20 -8.18
N GLN A 125 7.90 1.63 -9.35
CA GLN A 125 6.52 1.37 -9.78
C GLN A 125 6.22 -0.13 -9.95
N PHE A 126 7.16 -0.87 -10.52
CA PHE A 126 7.04 -2.34 -10.65
C PHE A 126 7.13 -3.03 -9.29
N ILE A 127 8.05 -2.58 -8.42
CA ILE A 127 8.20 -3.11 -7.06
C ILE A 127 6.90 -2.91 -6.28
N TYR A 128 6.28 -1.73 -6.33
CA TYR A 128 4.97 -1.48 -5.72
C TYR A 128 3.90 -2.43 -6.24
N SER A 129 3.83 -2.62 -7.56
CA SER A 129 2.84 -3.51 -8.18
C SER A 129 3.00 -4.95 -7.70
N ILE A 130 4.22 -5.48 -7.71
CA ILE A 130 4.51 -6.85 -7.24
C ILE A 130 4.27 -6.98 -5.72
N LEU A 131 4.67 -5.97 -4.95
CA LEU A 131 4.43 -5.94 -3.51
C LEU A 131 2.94 -6.00 -3.18
N HIS A 132 2.13 -5.20 -3.89
CA HIS A 132 0.68 -5.19 -3.67
C HIS A 132 0.04 -6.55 -4.04
N GLN A 133 0.51 -7.22 -5.11
CA GLN A 133 0.08 -8.58 -5.45
C GLN A 133 0.44 -9.55 -4.33
N ASN A 134 1.69 -9.55 -3.87
CA ASN A 134 2.15 -10.41 -2.79
C ASN A 134 1.38 -10.14 -1.48
N ILE A 135 1.06 -8.89 -1.16
CA ILE A 135 0.23 -8.56 0.00
C ILE A 135 -1.14 -9.20 -0.15
N GLN A 136 -1.82 -9.00 -1.29
CA GLN A 136 -3.15 -9.58 -1.52
C GLN A 136 -3.12 -11.10 -1.40
N ASP A 137 -2.14 -11.76 -2.03
CA ASP A 137 -2.01 -13.22 -2.00
C ASP A 137 -1.82 -13.72 -0.57
N ARG A 138 -0.89 -13.14 0.20
CA ARG A 138 -0.64 -13.56 1.60
C ARG A 138 -1.83 -13.37 2.51
N PHE A 139 -2.55 -12.26 2.36
CA PHE A 139 -3.74 -11.99 3.16
C PHE A 139 -4.90 -12.90 2.76
N ASN A 140 -5.09 -13.16 1.47
CA ASN A 140 -6.09 -14.11 0.97
C ASN A 140 -5.80 -15.54 1.44
N GLU A 141 -4.55 -16.01 1.33
CA GLU A 141 -4.10 -17.32 1.83
C GLU A 141 -4.35 -17.49 3.34
N ALA A 142 -4.18 -16.41 4.10
CA ALA A 142 -4.44 -16.40 5.55
C ALA A 142 -5.92 -16.25 5.90
N GLY A 143 -6.81 -16.08 4.92
CA GLY A 143 -8.23 -15.80 5.15
C GLY A 143 -8.48 -14.46 5.85
N MET A 144 -7.57 -13.51 5.69
CA MET A 144 -7.62 -12.21 6.35
C MET A 144 -8.01 -11.12 5.37
N GLU A 145 -9.01 -10.34 5.71
CA GLU A 145 -9.56 -9.32 4.84
C GLU A 145 -8.80 -8.00 4.94
N ILE A 146 -8.45 -7.42 3.78
CA ILE A 146 -7.95 -6.04 3.70
C ILE A 146 -9.17 -5.12 3.56
N CYS A 147 -9.38 -4.25 4.56
CA CYS A 147 -10.53 -3.34 4.60
C CYS A 147 -10.28 -2.08 3.78
N SER A 148 -11.27 -1.68 2.98
CA SER A 148 -11.29 -0.35 2.37
C SER A 148 -11.83 0.67 3.37
N PRO A 149 -11.21 1.86 3.53
CA PRO A 149 -11.72 2.92 4.41
C PRO A 149 -13.13 3.41 4.04
N HIS A 150 -13.60 3.13 2.83
CA HIS A 150 -14.95 3.48 2.36
C HIS A 150 -16.00 2.38 2.57
N PHE A 151 -15.65 1.26 3.18
CA PHE A 151 -16.54 0.11 3.38
C PHE A 151 -17.47 0.23 4.60
N ALA A 152 -17.51 1.36 5.27
CA ALA A 152 -18.22 1.55 6.54
C ALA A 152 -19.75 1.41 6.48
N SER A 153 -20.40 1.17 5.32
CA SER A 153 -21.85 1.30 5.30
C SER A 153 -22.69 0.19 4.67
N LEU A 154 -22.14 -0.86 4.06
CA LEU A 154 -22.96 -1.77 3.26
C LEU A 154 -22.55 -3.25 3.27
N ARG A 155 -22.17 -3.80 4.41
CA ARG A 155 -22.08 -5.27 4.59
C ARG A 155 -23.23 -5.82 5.41
N ASP A 156 -24.40 -5.75 4.87
CA ASP A 156 -25.58 -6.49 5.35
C ASP A 156 -25.53 -7.93 4.80
N GLY A 157 -24.71 -8.77 5.43
CA GLY A 157 -24.72 -10.21 5.21
C GLY A 157 -24.12 -10.72 3.91
N ASN A 158 -23.49 -9.87 3.09
CA ASN A 158 -22.96 -10.27 1.79
C ASN A 158 -21.45 -10.41 1.76
N THR A 159 -21.05 -11.48 1.12
CA THR A 159 -19.72 -11.96 0.70
C THR A 159 -18.52 -11.11 1.06
N ILE A 160 -17.59 -11.76 1.77
CA ILE A 160 -16.22 -11.28 1.98
C ILE A 160 -15.54 -10.98 0.65
N ALA A 161 -14.65 -9.98 0.65
CA ALA A 161 -13.85 -9.60 -0.51
C ALA A 161 -12.63 -10.55 -0.72
N ILE A 162 -12.75 -11.80 -0.28
CA ILE A 162 -11.76 -12.86 -0.52
C ILE A 162 -12.30 -13.73 -1.65
N PRO A 163 -11.50 -14.03 -2.70
CA PRO A 163 -11.89 -14.99 -3.73
C PRO A 163 -12.25 -16.34 -3.12
N GLU A 164 -13.28 -17.01 -3.63
CA GLU A 164 -13.85 -18.26 -3.07
C GLU A 164 -12.81 -19.34 -2.79
N GLN A 165 -11.77 -19.44 -3.61
CA GLN A 165 -10.69 -20.41 -3.48
C GLN A 165 -9.84 -20.24 -2.21
N TYR A 166 -9.87 -19.07 -1.59
CA TYR A 166 -9.12 -18.75 -0.37
C TYR A 166 -9.99 -18.73 0.88
N ILE A 167 -11.31 -18.92 0.76
CA ILE A 167 -12.21 -18.92 1.91
C ILE A 167 -11.97 -20.19 2.74
N PRO A 168 -11.55 -20.09 4.02
CA PRO A 168 -11.42 -21.25 4.89
C PRO A 168 -12.77 -22.00 5.02
N ARG A 169 -12.75 -23.35 5.02
CA ARG A 169 -13.98 -24.17 5.11
C ARG A 169 -14.82 -23.92 6.36
N ASN A 170 -14.25 -23.35 7.39
CA ASN A 170 -14.87 -22.99 8.67
C ASN A 170 -15.03 -21.47 8.85
N TYR A 171 -14.93 -20.70 7.78
CA TYR A 171 -15.08 -19.26 7.84
C TYR A 171 -16.52 -18.89 8.13
N THR A 172 -16.74 -18.10 9.19
CA THR A 172 -18.01 -17.45 9.50
C THR A 172 -17.82 -15.95 9.27
N ALA A 173 -18.55 -15.39 8.30
CA ALA A 173 -18.51 -13.96 8.05
C ALA A 173 -18.86 -13.18 9.33
N PRO A 174 -18.06 -12.15 9.71
CA PRO A 174 -18.44 -11.30 10.84
C PRO A 174 -19.76 -10.61 10.53
N VAL A 175 -20.79 -10.94 11.29
CA VAL A 175 -22.12 -10.34 11.16
C VAL A 175 -22.13 -9.00 11.88
N PHE A 176 -22.31 -7.90 11.15
CA PHE A 176 -22.65 -6.63 11.77
C PHE A 176 -24.07 -6.75 12.34
N ARG A 177 -24.20 -6.98 13.65
CA ARG A 177 -25.49 -6.87 14.31
C ARG A 177 -25.81 -5.40 14.54
N VAL A 178 -26.64 -4.85 13.69
CA VAL A 178 -27.37 -3.63 14.04
C VAL A 178 -28.45 -4.08 15.03
N ASP A 179 -28.30 -3.78 16.32
CA ASP A 179 -29.38 -3.95 17.29
C ASP A 179 -30.50 -2.95 16.96
N GLY A 180 -31.23 -3.25 15.91
CA GLY A 180 -32.51 -2.63 15.64
C GLY A 180 -33.48 -3.23 16.62
N LYS A 181 -33.91 -2.48 17.64
CA LYS A 181 -35.17 -2.74 18.36
C LYS A 181 -36.30 -2.70 17.33
N GLY A 182 -36.46 -3.76 16.57
CA GLY A 182 -37.60 -4.02 15.69
C GLY A 182 -38.66 -4.73 16.51
N LYS A 183 -39.80 -4.11 16.62
CA LYS A 183 -41.05 -4.64 17.23
C LYS A 183 -41.32 -6.07 16.79
N GLU A 184 -41.48 -6.96 17.77
CA GLU A 184 -42.16 -8.25 17.59
C GLU A 184 -43.54 -7.99 16.97
N THR A 185 -43.74 -8.42 15.75
CA THR A 185 -45.07 -8.58 15.19
C THR A 185 -45.59 -9.94 15.67
N GLU A 186 -46.60 -9.90 16.58
CA GLU A 186 -47.42 -11.02 16.96
C GLU A 186 -47.99 -11.72 15.71
N GLU A 187 -47.49 -12.91 15.40
CA GLU A 187 -48.17 -13.80 14.47
C GLU A 187 -49.43 -14.39 15.17
N THR A 188 -50.54 -13.96 14.70
CA THR A 188 -51.88 -14.42 14.99
C THR A 188 -51.98 -15.96 14.85
N ARG A 189 -52.14 -16.65 15.98
CA ARG A 189 -52.65 -18.03 16.02
C ARG A 189 -54.07 -18.05 15.50
N VAL A 190 -54.27 -18.48 14.29
CA VAL A 190 -55.62 -18.92 13.83
C VAL A 190 -55.75 -20.41 14.10
N GLY A 191 -56.68 -20.73 15.00
CA GLY A 191 -57.04 -22.07 15.40
C GLY A 191 -57.63 -22.88 14.26
N ARG A 192 -57.41 -24.17 14.35
CA ARG A 192 -58.22 -25.19 13.69
C ARG A 192 -59.12 -25.85 14.74
N THR A 193 -60.42 -25.71 14.54
CA THR A 193 -61.43 -26.70 14.87
C THR A 193 -61.47 -27.77 13.78
#